data_6d0be4057414b36ef499cffd63a5512c
#
_entry.id   6d0be4057414b36ef499cffd63a5512c
#
_cell.length_a   1.000
_cell.length_b   1.000
_cell.length_c   1.000
_cell.angle_alpha   90.00
_cell.angle_beta   90.00
_cell.angle_gamma   90.00
#
_symmetry.space_group_name_H-M   'P 1'
#
loop_
_entity.id
_entity.type
_entity.pdbx_description
1 polymer ?
#
loop_
_entity_poly.entity_id
_entity_poly.type
_entity_poly.pdbx_seq_one_letter_code
_entity_poly.pdbx_strand_id
1 'polypeptide(L)'
;MGKKYNINQTTHKILALFTTDYQRAIHLREIARNIQTDKKAVGIHLNRLENLNVLQSTQKGRNKEYRLNLGNPVTRHYLILAETYTTITYLEDNFIIKKLTGEIADKIDGAIILFGSYAKGEAKEDSDIDLLVITEKDIDRKIIIDTARIMGKEINIKTTTPKHLQNGIKENDPLIKEITQNHVVLKGVDCLVESMWRYHGER
;
A
#
# COMPACT_ATOMS: atom_id res chain seq x y z
N MET A 1 10.91 22.53 22.79
CA MET A 1 11.64 21.28 22.49
C MET A 1 10.97 20.64 21.28
N GLY A 2 11.59 20.66 20.08
CA GLY A 2 10.98 20.13 18.86
C GLY A 2 10.73 18.63 18.97
N LYS A 3 9.52 18.17 18.57
CA LYS A 3 9.22 16.76 18.47
C LYS A 3 10.19 16.11 17.47
N LYS A 4 11.08 15.25 17.95
CA LYS A 4 12.04 14.52 17.10
C LYS A 4 11.24 13.45 16.33
N TYR A 5 10.91 13.72 15.06
CA TYR A 5 10.32 12.75 14.16
C TYR A 5 11.41 11.72 13.79
N ASN A 6 11.31 10.53 14.33
CA ASN A 6 12.20 9.41 13.98
C ASN A 6 11.38 8.36 13.22
N ILE A 7 11.21 8.60 11.94
CA ILE A 7 10.57 7.66 11.03
C ILE A 7 11.66 6.69 10.59
N ASN A 8 11.55 5.43 11.00
CA ASN A 8 12.52 4.38 10.68
C ASN A 8 11.81 3.14 10.13
N GLN A 9 12.58 2.16 9.72
CA GLN A 9 12.09 0.91 9.13
C GLN A 9 10.98 0.24 9.97
N THR A 10 11.13 0.15 11.29
CA THR A 10 10.12 -0.46 12.17
C THR A 10 8.79 0.32 12.14
N THR A 11 8.85 1.65 12.11
CA THR A 11 7.65 2.50 11.99
C THR A 11 6.92 2.23 10.69
N HIS A 12 7.64 2.16 9.56
CA HIS A 12 7.02 1.85 8.26
C HIS A 12 6.41 0.45 8.23
N LYS A 13 7.13 -0.57 8.72
CA LYS A 13 6.60 -1.94 8.80
C LYS A 13 5.34 -2.04 9.65
N ILE A 14 5.26 -1.29 10.77
CA ILE A 14 4.03 -1.23 11.59
C ILE A 14 2.88 -0.63 10.79
N LEU A 15 3.10 0.51 10.13
CA LEU A 15 2.05 1.20 9.38
C LEU A 15 1.63 0.43 8.12
N ALA A 16 2.54 -0.29 7.47
CA ALA A 16 2.23 -1.16 6.33
C ALA A 16 1.20 -2.25 6.66
N LEU A 17 1.06 -2.66 7.93
CA LEU A 17 0.01 -3.59 8.35
C LEU A 17 -1.42 -3.00 8.27
N PHE A 18 -1.53 -1.70 8.12
CA PHE A 18 -2.81 -0.98 8.03
C PHE A 18 -3.11 -0.48 6.62
N THR A 19 -2.15 -0.50 5.69
CA THR A 19 -2.36 0.05 4.35
C THR A 19 -3.32 -0.77 3.50
N THR A 20 -3.50 -2.04 3.83
CA THR A 20 -4.43 -2.96 3.15
C THR A 20 -5.86 -2.93 3.73
N ASP A 21 -6.03 -2.41 4.95
CA ASP A 21 -7.33 -2.22 5.60
C ASP A 21 -7.23 -1.12 6.66
N TYR A 22 -7.74 0.07 6.33
CA TYR A 22 -7.67 1.25 7.20
C TYR A 22 -8.53 1.14 8.47
N GLN A 23 -9.48 0.20 8.52
CA GLN A 23 -10.31 -0.07 9.71
C GLN A 23 -9.75 -1.18 10.59
N ARG A 24 -8.67 -1.81 10.16
CA ARG A 24 -8.04 -2.91 10.87
C ARG A 24 -7.67 -2.51 12.30
N ALA A 25 -7.94 -3.42 13.24
CA ALA A 25 -7.48 -3.33 14.62
C ALA A 25 -6.49 -4.46 14.89
N ILE A 26 -5.30 -4.14 15.41
CA ILE A 26 -4.23 -5.12 15.60
C ILE A 26 -3.65 -5.00 17.02
N HIS A 27 -3.43 -6.13 17.68
CA HIS A 27 -2.78 -6.19 18.99
C HIS A 27 -1.24 -6.10 18.86
N LEU A 28 -0.58 -5.51 19.86
CA LEU A 28 0.89 -5.40 19.89
C LEU A 28 1.61 -6.72 19.61
N ARG A 29 1.13 -7.84 20.17
CA ARG A 29 1.76 -9.15 19.95
C ARG A 29 1.66 -9.62 18.50
N GLU A 30 0.54 -9.34 17.85
CA GLU A 30 0.31 -9.65 16.45
C GLU A 30 1.19 -8.78 15.56
N ILE A 31 1.26 -7.46 15.82
CA ILE A 31 2.16 -6.55 15.12
C ILE A 31 3.61 -7.07 15.21
N ALA A 32 4.10 -7.37 16.43
CA ALA A 32 5.45 -7.84 16.65
C ALA A 32 5.77 -9.13 15.87
N ARG A 33 4.82 -10.06 15.81
CA ARG A 33 4.94 -11.31 15.04
C ARG A 33 4.98 -11.04 13.54
N ASN A 34 4.07 -10.19 13.03
CA ASN A 34 3.95 -9.93 11.59
C ASN A 34 5.20 -9.21 11.03
N ILE A 35 5.78 -8.27 11.78
CA ILE A 35 6.99 -7.57 11.34
C ILE A 35 8.29 -8.21 11.84
N GLN A 36 8.21 -9.38 12.49
CA GLN A 36 9.35 -10.14 13.03
C GLN A 36 10.28 -9.28 13.91
N THR A 37 9.71 -8.51 14.83
CA THR A 37 10.44 -7.57 15.68
C THR A 37 10.07 -7.77 17.15
N ASP A 38 11.02 -7.51 18.06
CA ASP A 38 10.79 -7.63 19.50
C ASP A 38 9.66 -6.73 20.02
N LYS A 39 8.85 -7.25 20.95
CA LYS A 39 7.68 -6.56 21.49
C LYS A 39 8.01 -5.22 22.18
N LYS A 40 9.18 -5.12 22.85
CA LYS A 40 9.56 -3.87 23.51
C LYS A 40 9.89 -2.80 22.49
N ALA A 41 10.62 -3.18 21.41
CA ALA A 41 10.91 -2.28 20.30
C ALA A 41 9.63 -1.82 19.62
N VAL A 42 8.71 -2.74 19.29
CA VAL A 42 7.39 -2.41 18.70
C VAL A 42 6.59 -1.49 19.63
N GLY A 43 6.57 -1.77 20.94
CA GLY A 43 5.88 -0.94 21.93
C GLY A 43 6.36 0.52 21.95
N ILE A 44 7.65 0.75 21.81
CA ILE A 44 8.23 2.11 21.71
C ILE A 44 7.68 2.85 20.49
N HIS A 45 7.62 2.19 19.33
CA HIS A 45 7.12 2.80 18.10
C HIS A 45 5.60 3.04 18.15
N LEU A 46 4.83 2.10 18.71
CA LEU A 46 3.39 2.26 18.89
C LEU A 46 3.06 3.43 19.82
N ASN A 47 3.72 3.54 20.98
CA ASN A 47 3.55 4.68 21.89
C ASN A 47 3.87 6.01 21.21
N ARG A 48 4.88 6.02 20.33
CA ARG A 48 5.24 7.22 19.57
C ARG A 48 4.16 7.58 18.56
N LEU A 49 3.64 6.61 17.79
CA LEU A 49 2.57 6.83 16.81
C LEU A 49 1.28 7.28 17.49
N GLU A 50 0.99 6.80 18.71
CA GLU A 50 -0.12 7.32 19.55
C GLU A 50 0.13 8.78 19.96
N ASN A 51 1.31 9.12 20.47
CA ASN A 51 1.66 10.50 20.85
C ASN A 51 1.60 11.49 19.68
N LEU A 52 1.78 11.00 18.46
CA LEU A 52 1.61 11.77 17.22
C LEU A 52 0.16 11.78 16.71
N ASN A 53 -0.75 11.10 17.41
CA ASN A 53 -2.14 10.87 17.00
C ASN A 53 -2.28 10.18 15.62
N VAL A 54 -1.27 9.44 15.17
CA VAL A 54 -1.32 8.63 13.93
C VAL A 54 -2.07 7.34 14.19
N LEU A 55 -1.82 6.72 15.34
CA LEU A 55 -2.59 5.59 15.85
C LEU A 55 -3.39 6.01 17.08
N GLN A 56 -4.49 5.33 17.29
CA GLN A 56 -5.25 5.34 18.52
C GLN A 56 -5.37 3.92 19.06
N SER A 57 -5.50 3.76 20.35
CA SER A 57 -5.64 2.46 20.96
C SER A 57 -6.84 2.36 21.88
N THR A 58 -7.33 1.14 22.01
CA THR A 58 -8.43 0.79 22.93
C THR A 58 -7.98 -0.39 23.79
N GLN A 59 -8.22 -0.29 25.10
CA GLN A 59 -7.96 -1.40 26.01
C GLN A 59 -9.05 -2.46 25.85
N LYS A 60 -8.66 -3.70 25.52
CA LYS A 60 -9.55 -4.87 25.49
C LYS A 60 -9.05 -5.94 26.47
N GLY A 61 -9.61 -5.95 27.66
CA GLY A 61 -9.15 -6.80 28.75
C GLY A 61 -7.68 -6.48 29.10
N ARG A 62 -6.79 -7.47 29.03
CA ARG A 62 -5.34 -7.30 29.28
C ARG A 62 -4.54 -6.86 28.06
N ASN A 63 -5.16 -6.75 26.88
CA ASN A 63 -4.48 -6.42 25.63
C ASN A 63 -4.89 -5.04 25.13
N LYS A 64 -3.98 -4.35 24.47
CA LYS A 64 -4.19 -3.07 23.82
C LYS A 64 -4.29 -3.32 22.32
N GLU A 65 -5.36 -2.83 21.70
CA GLU A 65 -5.63 -2.86 20.26
C GLU A 65 -5.33 -1.50 19.64
N TYR A 66 -4.63 -1.49 18.51
CA TYR A 66 -4.24 -0.27 17.81
C TYR A 66 -4.97 -0.17 16.48
N ARG A 67 -5.40 1.05 16.12
CA ARG A 67 -6.08 1.40 14.88
C ARG A 67 -5.51 2.70 14.33
N LEU A 68 -5.68 2.94 13.03
CA LEU A 68 -5.41 4.24 12.45
C LEU A 68 -6.32 5.31 13.06
N ASN A 69 -5.77 6.49 13.30
CA ASN A 69 -6.57 7.66 13.62
C ASN A 69 -6.91 8.41 12.32
N LEU A 70 -8.04 8.06 11.71
CA LEU A 70 -8.50 8.64 10.46
C LEU A 70 -9.00 10.09 10.62
N GLY A 71 -9.26 10.55 11.85
CA GLY A 71 -9.57 11.96 12.13
C GLY A 71 -8.35 12.90 12.09
N ASN A 72 -7.13 12.34 12.05
CA ASN A 72 -5.91 13.14 11.97
C ASN A 72 -5.35 13.16 10.53
N PRO A 73 -5.37 14.31 9.83
CA PRO A 73 -4.90 14.38 8.43
C PRO A 73 -3.42 14.00 8.27
N VAL A 74 -2.61 14.11 9.33
CA VAL A 74 -1.20 13.69 9.31
C VAL A 74 -1.05 12.18 9.11
N THR A 75 -2.03 11.37 9.56
CA THR A 75 -2.04 9.91 9.38
C THR A 75 -1.95 9.53 7.90
N ARG A 76 -2.62 10.26 7.01
CA ARG A 76 -2.54 10.05 5.56
C ARG A 76 -1.11 10.13 5.04
N HIS A 77 -0.34 11.11 5.48
CA HIS A 77 1.07 11.25 5.06
C HIS A 77 1.93 10.09 5.56
N TYR A 78 1.66 9.57 6.75
CA TYR A 78 2.33 8.38 7.25
C TYR A 78 1.99 7.12 6.44
N LEU A 79 0.76 7.00 5.93
CA LEU A 79 0.37 5.91 5.04
C LEU A 79 1.08 6.01 3.68
N ILE A 80 1.18 7.22 3.09
CA ILE A 80 1.96 7.44 1.87
C ILE A 80 3.42 7.01 2.06
N LEU A 81 4.04 7.36 3.19
CA LEU A 81 5.40 6.93 3.50
C LEU A 81 5.51 5.41 3.66
N ALA A 82 4.53 4.77 4.30
CA ALA A 82 4.51 3.31 4.49
C ALA A 82 4.37 2.57 3.15
N GLU A 83 3.47 3.01 2.28
CA GLU A 83 3.30 2.46 0.93
C GLU A 83 4.58 2.66 0.09
N THR A 84 5.15 3.86 0.12
CA THR A 84 6.41 4.15 -0.59
C THR A 84 7.54 3.25 -0.10
N TYR A 85 7.64 3.03 1.22
CA TYR A 85 8.62 2.11 1.79
C TYR A 85 8.39 0.66 1.32
N THR A 86 7.13 0.20 1.31
CA THR A 86 6.76 -1.13 0.80
C THR A 86 7.18 -1.28 -0.66
N THR A 87 6.92 -0.27 -1.49
CA THR A 87 7.32 -0.26 -2.91
C THR A 87 8.83 -0.35 -3.07
N ILE A 88 9.61 0.45 -2.34
CA ILE A 88 11.08 0.43 -2.41
C ILE A 88 11.61 -0.95 -2.07
N THR A 89 11.20 -1.52 -0.92
CA THR A 89 11.63 -2.86 -0.50
C THR A 89 11.22 -3.94 -1.49
N TYR A 90 10.02 -3.87 -2.02
CA TYR A 90 9.55 -4.82 -3.02
C TYR A 90 10.39 -4.77 -4.30
N LEU A 91 10.69 -3.57 -4.80
CA LEU A 91 11.48 -3.37 -6.04
C LEU A 91 12.96 -3.76 -5.86
N GLU A 92 13.51 -3.71 -4.64
CA GLU A 92 14.86 -4.23 -4.36
C GLU A 92 14.95 -5.74 -4.58
N ASP A 93 13.90 -6.48 -4.22
CA ASP A 93 13.86 -7.94 -4.31
C ASP A 93 13.28 -8.44 -5.65
N ASN A 94 12.66 -7.57 -6.47
CA ASN A 94 11.94 -7.94 -7.69
C ASN A 94 12.48 -7.21 -8.93
N PHE A 95 13.60 -7.68 -9.47
CA PHE A 95 14.31 -7.05 -10.59
C PHE A 95 13.45 -6.84 -11.84
N ILE A 96 12.61 -7.82 -12.21
CA ILE A 96 11.73 -7.72 -13.39
C ILE A 96 10.75 -6.57 -13.24
N ILE A 97 10.08 -6.48 -12.08
CA ILE A 97 9.10 -5.42 -11.82
C ILE A 97 9.80 -4.06 -11.69
N LYS A 98 10.98 -4.01 -11.07
CA LYS A 98 11.80 -2.79 -11.00
C LYS A 98 12.14 -2.27 -12.39
N LYS A 99 12.60 -3.14 -13.30
CA LYS A 99 12.93 -2.77 -14.68
C LYS A 99 11.69 -2.31 -15.44
N LEU A 100 10.57 -3.06 -15.35
CA LEU A 100 9.31 -2.69 -15.98
C LEU A 100 8.86 -1.31 -15.47
N THR A 101 8.87 -1.07 -14.16
CA THR A 101 8.49 0.21 -13.56
C THR A 101 9.31 1.36 -14.11
N GLY A 102 10.64 1.21 -14.20
CA GLY A 102 11.53 2.23 -14.75
C GLY A 102 11.23 2.58 -16.20
N GLU A 103 10.77 1.61 -17.00
CA GLU A 103 10.46 1.81 -18.41
C GLU A 103 9.08 2.44 -18.67
N ILE A 104 8.10 2.18 -17.81
CA ILE A 104 6.71 2.59 -18.06
C ILE A 104 6.24 3.76 -17.19
N ALA A 105 6.86 4.02 -16.04
CA ALA A 105 6.33 4.98 -15.07
C ALA A 105 6.17 6.40 -15.64
N ASP A 106 7.16 6.88 -16.39
CA ASP A 106 7.13 8.23 -16.98
C ASP A 106 6.22 8.33 -18.22
N LYS A 107 5.84 7.19 -18.80
CA LYS A 107 5.02 7.12 -20.03
C LYS A 107 3.52 7.04 -19.72
N ILE A 108 3.14 6.79 -18.47
CA ILE A 108 1.75 6.64 -18.03
C ILE A 108 1.40 7.82 -17.15
N ASP A 109 0.36 8.55 -17.52
CA ASP A 109 -0.20 9.58 -16.65
C ASP A 109 -1.21 8.92 -15.70
N GLY A 110 -0.96 9.04 -14.37
CA GLY A 110 -1.78 8.42 -13.34
C GLY A 110 -1.00 7.53 -12.38
N ALA A 111 -1.72 6.71 -11.63
CA ALA A 111 -1.13 5.74 -10.71
C ALA A 111 -1.04 4.35 -11.36
N ILE A 112 0.00 3.60 -11.01
CA ILE A 112 0.25 2.22 -11.47
C ILE A 112 0.33 1.33 -10.24
N ILE A 113 -0.54 0.34 -10.17
CA ILE A 113 -0.64 -0.60 -9.07
C ILE A 113 -0.40 -2.01 -9.60
N LEU A 114 0.58 -2.70 -9.05
CA LEU A 114 0.81 -4.12 -9.23
C LEU A 114 -0.13 -4.90 -8.30
N PHE A 115 -0.78 -5.95 -8.82
CA PHE A 115 -1.61 -6.84 -8.03
C PHE A 115 -1.41 -8.30 -8.48
N GLY A 116 -2.27 -9.22 -8.07
CA GLY A 116 -2.18 -10.63 -8.46
C GLY A 116 -1.01 -11.36 -7.82
N SER A 117 -0.50 -12.39 -8.50
CA SER A 117 0.52 -13.30 -7.96
C SER A 117 1.84 -12.60 -7.61
N TYR A 118 2.26 -11.64 -8.41
CA TYR A 118 3.47 -10.87 -8.15
C TYR A 118 3.37 -10.05 -6.86
N ALA A 119 2.26 -9.35 -6.64
CA ALA A 119 2.07 -8.56 -5.42
C ALA A 119 1.95 -9.45 -4.17
N LYS A 120 1.44 -10.67 -4.31
CA LYS A 120 1.34 -11.66 -3.22
C LYS A 120 2.67 -12.37 -2.92
N GLY A 121 3.69 -12.23 -3.76
CA GLY A 121 4.94 -12.99 -3.65
C GLY A 121 4.79 -14.47 -4.03
N GLU A 122 3.76 -14.81 -4.81
CA GLU A 122 3.42 -16.16 -5.25
C GLU A 122 3.72 -16.40 -6.74
N ALA A 123 4.31 -15.39 -7.43
CA ALA A 123 4.59 -15.45 -8.85
C ALA A 123 5.58 -16.56 -9.19
N LYS A 124 5.26 -17.32 -10.24
CA LYS A 124 6.11 -18.33 -10.86
C LYS A 124 6.77 -17.78 -12.12
N GLU A 125 7.63 -18.57 -12.74
CA GLU A 125 8.34 -18.15 -13.96
C GLU A 125 7.38 -17.81 -15.11
N ASP A 126 6.28 -18.53 -15.22
CA ASP A 126 5.22 -18.37 -16.23
C ASP A 126 4.07 -17.45 -15.80
N SER A 127 4.16 -16.82 -14.64
CA SER A 127 3.11 -15.92 -14.16
C SER A 127 3.07 -14.62 -14.94
N ASP A 128 1.84 -14.20 -15.28
CA ASP A 128 1.55 -12.90 -15.87
C ASP A 128 1.71 -11.77 -14.85
N ILE A 129 2.05 -10.58 -15.35
CA ILE A 129 2.12 -9.37 -14.54
C ILE A 129 0.77 -8.65 -14.61
N ASP A 130 0.08 -8.53 -13.48
CA ASP A 130 -1.22 -7.86 -13.40
C ASP A 130 -1.05 -6.41 -12.95
N LEU A 131 -1.45 -5.44 -13.78
CA LEU A 131 -1.42 -4.02 -13.48
C LEU A 131 -2.81 -3.39 -13.50
N LEU A 132 -3.10 -2.55 -12.51
CA LEU A 132 -4.19 -1.59 -12.53
C LEU A 132 -3.60 -0.18 -12.75
N VAL A 133 -4.06 0.50 -13.80
CA VAL A 133 -3.73 1.90 -14.06
C VAL A 133 -4.92 2.76 -13.67
N ILE A 134 -4.71 3.71 -12.75
CA ILE A 134 -5.73 4.66 -12.30
C ILE A 134 -5.45 5.98 -13.00
N THR A 135 -6.32 6.35 -13.93
CA THR A 135 -6.14 7.55 -14.75
C THR A 135 -7.47 8.05 -15.32
N GLU A 136 -7.57 9.33 -15.60
CA GLU A 136 -8.68 9.94 -16.37
C GLU A 136 -8.37 10.02 -17.87
N LYS A 137 -7.17 9.62 -18.29
CA LYS A 137 -6.70 9.73 -19.68
C LYS A 137 -6.59 8.36 -20.32
N ASP A 138 -6.65 8.35 -21.65
CA ASP A 138 -6.30 7.16 -22.41
C ASP A 138 -4.81 6.84 -22.24
N ILE A 139 -4.51 5.54 -22.14
CA ILE A 139 -3.14 5.04 -22.03
C ILE A 139 -2.73 4.29 -23.30
N ASP A 140 -1.50 4.47 -23.71
CA ASP A 140 -0.91 3.63 -24.75
C ASP A 140 -0.52 2.26 -24.17
N ARG A 141 -1.48 1.33 -24.19
CA ARG A 141 -1.27 -0.05 -23.70
C ARG A 141 -0.16 -0.77 -24.46
N LYS A 142 0.08 -0.40 -25.73
CA LYS A 142 1.08 -1.05 -26.56
C LYS A 142 2.48 -0.87 -25.97
N ILE A 143 2.80 0.32 -25.48
CA ILE A 143 4.10 0.60 -24.84
C ILE A 143 4.34 -0.37 -23.66
N ILE A 144 3.31 -0.61 -22.83
CA ILE A 144 3.42 -1.49 -21.66
C ILE A 144 3.60 -2.94 -22.10
N ILE A 145 2.77 -3.39 -23.06
CA ILE A 145 2.78 -4.76 -23.58
C ILE A 145 4.11 -5.07 -24.25
N ASP A 146 4.59 -4.17 -25.12
CA ASP A 146 5.86 -4.37 -25.83
C ASP A 146 7.06 -4.38 -24.86
N THR A 147 7.02 -3.53 -23.80
CA THR A 147 8.05 -3.53 -22.76
C THR A 147 8.07 -4.87 -22.01
N ALA A 148 6.91 -5.40 -21.61
CA ALA A 148 6.83 -6.69 -20.92
C ALA A 148 7.28 -7.84 -21.81
N ARG A 149 6.89 -7.82 -23.10
CA ARG A 149 7.31 -8.83 -24.09
C ARG A 149 8.83 -8.88 -24.27
N ILE A 150 9.50 -7.72 -24.32
CA ILE A 150 10.98 -7.64 -24.39
C ILE A 150 11.61 -8.32 -23.15
N MET A 151 10.92 -8.33 -22.02
CA MET A 151 11.35 -9.00 -20.79
C MET A 151 10.92 -10.48 -20.70
N GLY A 152 10.29 -11.02 -21.76
CA GLY A 152 9.79 -12.40 -21.78
C GLY A 152 8.58 -12.62 -20.84
N LYS A 153 7.76 -11.58 -20.61
CA LYS A 153 6.60 -11.64 -19.72
C LYS A 153 5.32 -11.23 -20.45
N GLU A 154 4.23 -11.89 -20.08
CA GLU A 154 2.88 -11.44 -20.39
C GLU A 154 2.39 -10.45 -19.35
N ILE A 155 1.51 -9.53 -19.75
CA ILE A 155 1.01 -8.49 -18.87
C ILE A 155 -0.48 -8.25 -19.10
N ASN A 156 -1.22 -8.26 -18.03
CA ASN A 156 -2.64 -7.93 -17.99
C ASN A 156 -2.82 -6.51 -17.46
N ILE A 157 -3.47 -5.65 -18.26
CA ILE A 157 -3.68 -4.25 -17.89
C ILE A 157 -5.16 -3.99 -17.71
N LYS A 158 -5.54 -3.62 -16.49
CA LYS A 158 -6.84 -3.04 -16.18
C LYS A 158 -6.72 -1.53 -16.01
N THR A 159 -7.75 -0.81 -16.40
CA THR A 159 -7.79 0.65 -16.25
C THR A 159 -9.03 1.06 -15.46
N THR A 160 -8.89 2.06 -14.64
CA THR A 160 -10.00 2.65 -13.88
C THR A 160 -9.76 4.14 -13.65
N THR A 161 -10.81 4.87 -13.27
CA THR A 161 -10.68 6.25 -12.81
C THR A 161 -10.62 6.31 -11.28
N PRO A 162 -10.10 7.39 -10.66
CA PRO A 162 -10.16 7.56 -9.22
C PRO A 162 -11.59 7.44 -8.66
N LYS A 163 -12.57 7.96 -9.39
CA LYS A 163 -13.99 7.89 -9.01
C LYS A 163 -14.52 6.45 -9.03
N HIS A 164 -14.21 5.67 -10.08
CA HIS A 164 -14.62 4.28 -10.16
C HIS A 164 -13.94 3.42 -9.10
N LEU A 165 -12.65 3.67 -8.81
CA LEU A 165 -11.95 3.02 -7.71
C LEU A 165 -12.66 3.26 -6.36
N GLN A 166 -13.00 4.52 -6.04
CA GLN A 166 -13.73 4.87 -4.81
C GLN A 166 -15.10 4.19 -4.73
N ASN A 167 -15.83 4.13 -5.84
CA ASN A 167 -17.12 3.41 -5.90
C ASN A 167 -16.93 1.91 -5.67
N GLY A 168 -15.94 1.28 -6.32
CA GLY A 168 -15.63 -0.13 -6.13
C GLY A 168 -15.26 -0.47 -4.68
N ILE A 169 -14.54 0.43 -3.98
CA ILE A 169 -14.28 0.28 -2.54
C ILE A 169 -15.60 0.34 -1.74
N LYS A 170 -16.51 1.27 -2.06
CA LYS A 170 -17.81 1.42 -1.40
C LYS A 170 -18.72 0.21 -1.60
N GLU A 171 -18.75 -0.33 -2.79
CA GLU A 171 -19.61 -1.43 -3.22
C GLU A 171 -19.01 -2.80 -2.88
N ASN A 172 -17.81 -2.85 -2.29
CA ASN A 172 -17.03 -4.07 -2.03
C ASN A 172 -16.83 -4.90 -3.31
N ASP A 173 -16.53 -4.23 -4.44
CA ASP A 173 -16.20 -4.91 -5.69
C ASP A 173 -15.09 -5.96 -5.45
N PRO A 174 -15.28 -7.23 -5.88
CA PRO A 174 -14.34 -8.30 -5.56
C PRO A 174 -12.92 -8.04 -6.07
N LEU A 175 -12.78 -7.47 -7.28
CA LEU A 175 -11.48 -7.14 -7.86
C LEU A 175 -10.81 -5.99 -7.10
N ILE A 176 -11.55 -4.92 -6.83
CA ILE A 176 -11.01 -3.77 -6.10
C ILE A 176 -10.63 -4.17 -4.68
N LYS A 177 -11.42 -5.02 -4.03
CA LYS A 177 -11.10 -5.59 -2.72
C LYS A 177 -9.82 -6.42 -2.76
N GLU A 178 -9.65 -7.29 -3.76
CA GLU A 178 -8.42 -8.07 -3.92
C GLU A 178 -7.22 -7.14 -4.10
N ILE A 179 -7.33 -6.14 -4.97
CA ILE A 179 -6.27 -5.17 -5.23
C ILE A 179 -5.92 -4.40 -3.95
N THR A 180 -6.90 -3.87 -3.22
CA THR A 180 -6.63 -3.11 -2.00
C THR A 180 -6.00 -3.95 -0.90
N GLN A 181 -6.28 -5.24 -0.85
CA GLN A 181 -5.70 -6.17 0.13
C GLN A 181 -4.31 -6.67 -0.23
N ASN A 182 -3.97 -6.75 -1.53
CA ASN A 182 -2.71 -7.33 -2.02
C ASN A 182 -2.18 -6.50 -3.19
N HIS A 183 -1.43 -5.46 -2.90
CA HIS A 183 -0.89 -4.57 -3.92
C HIS A 183 0.51 -4.07 -3.62
N VAL A 184 1.17 -3.59 -4.68
CA VAL A 184 2.37 -2.75 -4.61
C VAL A 184 2.15 -1.53 -5.51
N VAL A 185 2.27 -0.34 -4.97
CA VAL A 185 2.04 0.89 -5.72
C VAL A 185 3.31 1.32 -6.44
N LEU A 186 3.41 1.00 -7.73
CA LEU A 186 4.60 1.30 -8.52
C LEU A 186 4.76 2.79 -8.84
N LYS A 187 3.63 3.52 -8.94
CA LYS A 187 3.58 4.97 -9.17
C LYS A 187 2.29 5.56 -8.61
N GLY A 188 2.33 6.80 -8.11
CA GLY A 188 1.13 7.54 -7.70
C GLY A 188 0.53 7.05 -6.37
N VAL A 189 1.37 6.80 -5.37
CA VAL A 189 0.97 6.34 -4.03
C VAL A 189 -0.12 7.22 -3.42
N ASP A 190 -0.03 8.52 -3.61
CA ASP A 190 -1.00 9.52 -3.13
C ASP A 190 -2.41 9.27 -3.71
N CYS A 191 -2.51 8.85 -4.95
CA CYS A 191 -3.80 8.56 -5.61
C CYS A 191 -4.54 7.38 -4.92
N LEU A 192 -3.85 6.29 -4.62
CA LEU A 192 -4.46 5.15 -3.92
C LEU A 192 -4.81 5.53 -2.48
N VAL A 193 -3.86 6.11 -1.75
CA VAL A 193 -4.07 6.50 -0.34
C VAL A 193 -5.21 7.50 -0.21
N GLU A 194 -5.33 8.48 -1.12
CA GLU A 194 -6.43 9.43 -1.13
C GLU A 194 -7.78 8.75 -1.38
N SER A 195 -7.84 7.80 -2.32
CA SER A 195 -9.07 7.06 -2.62
C SER A 195 -9.55 6.23 -1.43
N MET A 196 -8.62 5.53 -0.76
CA MET A 196 -8.90 4.78 0.46
C MET A 196 -9.28 5.70 1.63
N TRP A 197 -8.58 6.85 1.77
CA TRP A 197 -8.81 7.82 2.84
C TRP A 197 -10.20 8.43 2.78
N ARG A 198 -10.64 8.90 1.61
CA ARG A 198 -11.97 9.49 1.43
C ARG A 198 -13.09 8.52 1.80
N TYR A 199 -12.93 7.26 1.45
CA TYR A 199 -13.92 6.25 1.79
C TYR A 199 -14.01 5.97 3.29
N HIS A 200 -12.88 5.89 3.98
CA HIS A 200 -12.84 5.51 5.40
C HIS A 200 -12.89 6.69 6.36
N GLY A 201 -12.48 7.89 5.95
CA GLY A 201 -12.44 9.10 6.77
C GLY A 201 -13.74 9.90 6.81
N GLU A 202 -14.65 9.70 5.84
CA GLU A 202 -15.98 10.35 5.78
C GLU A 202 -17.08 9.56 6.53
N ARG A 203 -16.72 8.50 7.23
CA ARG A 203 -17.60 7.72 8.11
C ARG A 203 -17.29 8.01 9.57
#